data_2cf4b5074fb2dafa99f841bdf84acfb2
#
_entry.id   2cf4b5074fb2dafa99f841bdf84acfb2
#
_cell.length_a   1.000
_cell.length_b   1.000
_cell.length_c   1.000
_cell.angle_alpha   90.00
_cell.angle_beta   90.00
_cell.angle_gamma   90.00
#
_symmetry.space_group_name_H-M   'P 1'
#
loop_
_entity.id
_entity.type
_entity.pdbx_description
1 polymer ?
#
loop_
_entity_poly.entity_id
_entity_poly.type
_entity_poly.pdbx_seq_one_letter_code
_entity_poly.pdbx_strand_id
1 'polypeptide(L)'
;MHDRKYPSTPEVVLLHPPEVGEQLRGEVVPASAEHLHYTVREPYGVVGRILPYNHPIMFAAGKIAAPLVAGNTVIVKPAHQTPLSALRMGELFADLLPPGVLNVVTGAGPEPGAAIAAHPGIRRIAFIGGERTGRAIQESAARVAVKHVTLELGGKNAMVVFPDADLEAAAASAVKGMNLTASTGQSCGSTSRLLLHSDVADVVIDRVR
;
A
#
# COMPACT_ATOMS: atom_id res chain seq x y z
N MET A 1 -2.29 27.45 12.62
CA MET A 1 -2.32 26.29 11.72
C MET A 1 -0.95 25.62 11.83
N HIS A 2 -0.84 24.50 12.54
CA HIS A 2 0.45 23.83 12.77
C HIS A 2 0.80 23.00 11.55
N ASP A 3 1.89 23.37 10.90
CA ASP A 3 2.57 22.63 9.84
C ASP A 3 3.08 21.30 10.40
N ARG A 4 2.24 20.27 10.40
CA ARG A 4 2.71 18.91 10.67
C ARG A 4 3.38 18.40 9.39
N LYS A 5 4.68 18.64 9.27
CA LYS A 5 5.53 17.91 8.33
C LYS A 5 5.50 16.44 8.75
N TYR A 6 4.76 15.63 8.01
CA TYR A 6 4.84 14.19 8.16
C TYR A 6 6.22 13.75 7.63
N PRO A 7 7.08 13.17 8.47
CA PRO A 7 8.34 12.64 8.00
C PRO A 7 8.07 11.48 7.03
N SER A 8 8.71 11.51 5.88
CA SER A 8 8.57 10.52 4.81
C SER A 8 9.39 9.24 5.05
N THR A 9 9.72 8.92 6.29
CA THR A 9 10.54 7.76 6.65
C THR A 9 9.67 6.56 7.02
N PRO A 10 10.14 5.32 6.75
CA PRO A 10 9.45 4.09 7.15
C PRO A 10 9.10 4.02 8.64
N GLU A 11 9.86 4.71 9.47
CA GLU A 11 9.69 4.81 10.92
C GLU A 11 8.32 5.37 11.32
N VAL A 12 7.81 6.37 10.59
CA VAL A 12 6.50 7.00 10.86
C VAL A 12 5.33 6.08 10.54
N VAL A 13 5.49 5.23 9.56
CA VAL A 13 4.43 4.28 9.16
C VAL A 13 4.24 3.17 10.21
N LEU A 14 5.27 2.89 11.02
CA LEU A 14 5.23 1.90 12.09
C LEU A 14 4.80 2.47 13.45
N LEU A 15 4.93 3.78 13.67
CA LEU A 15 4.64 4.42 14.96
C LEU A 15 3.14 4.70 15.20
N HIS A 16 2.34 4.87 14.17
CA HIS A 16 0.91 5.16 14.30
C HIS A 16 -0.05 3.96 14.49
N PRO A 17 0.26 2.72 14.04
CA PRO A 17 -0.65 1.59 14.17
C PRO A 17 -1.07 1.21 15.58
N PRO A 18 -0.24 1.30 16.64
CA PRO A 18 -0.69 1.00 18.00
C PRO A 18 -1.84 1.90 18.45
N GLU A 19 -1.75 3.20 18.19
CA GLU A 19 -2.82 4.16 18.51
C GLU A 19 -4.10 3.86 17.71
N VAL A 20 -3.96 3.42 16.45
CA VAL A 20 -5.09 2.99 15.63
C VAL A 20 -5.72 1.70 16.17
N GLY A 21 -4.91 0.77 16.72
CA GLY A 21 -5.41 -0.47 17.33
C GLY A 21 -6.34 -0.21 18.51
N GLU A 22 -5.99 0.73 19.37
CA GLU A 22 -6.83 1.15 20.50
C GLU A 22 -8.14 1.83 20.08
N GLN A 23 -8.21 2.31 18.84
CA GLN A 23 -9.40 2.93 18.26
C GLN A 23 -10.31 1.95 17.49
N LEU A 24 -9.93 0.67 17.37
CA LEU A 24 -10.76 -0.35 16.74
C LEU A 24 -11.97 -0.69 17.63
N ARG A 25 -12.97 0.17 17.60
CA ARG A 25 -14.19 0.04 18.42
C ARG A 25 -15.34 -0.54 17.60
N GLY A 26 -16.22 -1.28 18.26
CA GLY A 26 -17.56 -1.53 17.77
C GLY A 26 -18.49 -0.35 18.07
N GLU A 27 -19.70 -0.46 17.60
CA GLU A 27 -20.76 0.52 17.79
C GLU A 27 -21.94 -0.13 18.51
N VAL A 28 -22.60 0.62 19.40
CA VAL A 28 -23.89 0.23 19.95
C VAL A 28 -24.96 0.90 19.10
N VAL A 29 -25.82 0.09 18.49
CA VAL A 29 -26.90 0.57 17.63
C VAL A 29 -28.17 0.67 18.48
N PRO A 30 -28.86 1.82 18.50
CA PRO A 30 -30.13 1.96 19.22
C PRO A 30 -31.14 0.92 18.75
N ALA A 31 -31.74 0.21 19.71
CA ALA A 31 -32.76 -0.78 19.47
C ALA A 31 -33.94 -0.57 20.44
N SER A 32 -34.58 -1.63 20.89
CA SER A 32 -35.63 -1.55 21.91
C SER A 32 -35.07 -1.75 23.32
N ALA A 33 -35.90 -1.51 24.35
CA ALA A 33 -35.51 -1.75 25.73
C ALA A 33 -35.20 -3.25 26.05
N GLU A 34 -35.63 -4.15 25.18
CA GLU A 34 -35.46 -5.59 25.33
C GLU A 34 -34.29 -6.17 24.53
N HIS A 35 -33.66 -5.33 23.63
CA HIS A 35 -32.62 -5.79 22.72
C HIS A 35 -31.41 -4.85 22.74
N LEU A 36 -30.23 -5.44 22.87
CA LEU A 36 -28.94 -4.76 22.70
C LEU A 36 -28.34 -5.16 21.36
N HIS A 37 -28.19 -4.18 20.45
CA HIS A 37 -27.52 -4.37 19.19
C HIS A 37 -26.16 -3.68 19.22
N TYR A 38 -25.11 -4.43 18.91
CA TYR A 38 -23.75 -3.89 18.82
C TYR A 38 -22.95 -4.59 17.75
N THR A 39 -21.92 -3.93 17.25
CA THR A 39 -20.95 -4.48 16.33
C THR A 39 -19.65 -4.80 17.05
N VAL A 40 -18.97 -5.86 16.61
CA VAL A 40 -17.64 -6.26 17.10
C VAL A 40 -16.70 -6.31 15.90
N ARG A 41 -15.47 -5.81 16.07
CA ARG A 41 -14.40 -5.94 15.10
C ARG A 41 -13.63 -7.23 15.37
N GLU A 42 -13.53 -8.09 14.37
CA GLU A 42 -12.80 -9.35 14.46
C GLU A 42 -11.69 -9.39 13.40
N PRO A 43 -10.52 -10.01 13.70
CA PRO A 43 -9.48 -10.20 12.71
C PRO A 43 -9.93 -11.14 11.59
N TYR A 44 -9.40 -10.91 10.39
CA TYR A 44 -9.60 -11.83 9.25
C TYR A 44 -8.94 -13.20 9.45
N GLY A 45 -8.00 -13.29 10.38
CA GLY A 45 -7.12 -14.45 10.59
C GLY A 45 -5.83 -14.31 9.78
N VAL A 46 -5.77 -14.89 8.59
CA VAL A 46 -4.58 -14.81 7.73
C VAL A 46 -4.75 -13.75 6.64
N VAL A 47 -3.77 -12.85 6.55
CA VAL A 47 -3.71 -11.78 5.54
C VAL A 47 -2.54 -12.01 4.60
N GLY A 48 -2.80 -12.07 3.30
CA GLY A 48 -1.78 -12.15 2.26
C GLY A 48 -1.38 -10.75 1.75
N ARG A 49 -0.06 -10.48 1.72
CA ARG A 49 0.53 -9.24 1.18
C ARG A 49 1.43 -9.57 0.01
N ILE A 50 1.03 -9.21 -1.21
CA ILE A 50 1.81 -9.44 -2.43
C ILE A 50 2.37 -8.09 -2.89
N LEU A 51 3.69 -7.97 -2.89
CA LEU A 51 4.41 -6.70 -2.98
C LEU A 51 5.18 -6.54 -4.30
N PRO A 52 5.34 -5.30 -4.80
CA PRO A 52 6.11 -4.98 -5.99
C PRO A 52 7.59 -4.80 -5.66
N TYR A 53 8.38 -4.57 -6.71
CA TYR A 53 9.84 -4.43 -6.65
C TYR A 53 10.34 -2.99 -6.39
N ASN A 54 9.52 -1.97 -6.68
CA ASN A 54 9.99 -0.58 -6.78
C ASN A 54 10.29 0.12 -5.43
N HIS A 55 9.60 -0.27 -4.36
CA HIS A 55 9.84 0.22 -3.00
C HIS A 55 9.77 -0.94 -1.99
N PRO A 56 10.70 -1.91 -2.04
CA PRO A 56 10.54 -3.22 -1.40
C PRO A 56 10.38 -3.12 0.12
N ILE A 57 11.29 -2.46 0.83
CA ILE A 57 11.19 -2.36 2.29
C ILE A 57 10.04 -1.47 2.75
N MET A 58 9.76 -0.38 2.02
CA MET A 58 8.68 0.53 2.34
C MET A 58 7.32 -0.18 2.33
N PHE A 59 7.07 -0.98 1.30
CA PHE A 59 5.83 -1.74 1.20
C PHE A 59 5.80 -2.95 2.13
N ALA A 60 6.94 -3.60 2.37
CA ALA A 60 7.01 -4.70 3.32
C ALA A 60 6.71 -4.21 4.74
N ALA A 61 7.46 -3.26 5.25
CA ALA A 61 7.31 -2.75 6.61
C ALA A 61 6.01 -1.94 6.80
N GLY A 62 5.76 -0.98 5.91
CA GLY A 62 4.64 -0.05 6.07
C GLY A 62 3.26 -0.68 5.96
N LYS A 63 3.14 -1.89 5.43
CA LYS A 63 1.84 -2.53 5.19
C LYS A 63 1.54 -3.73 6.09
N ILE A 64 2.45 -4.10 7.00
CA ILE A 64 2.22 -5.20 7.95
C ILE A 64 1.68 -4.71 9.31
N ALA A 65 1.98 -3.51 9.71
CA ALA A 65 1.65 -3.01 11.04
C ALA A 65 0.14 -3.02 11.33
N ALA A 66 -0.67 -2.44 10.46
CA ALA A 66 -2.11 -2.37 10.65
C ALA A 66 -2.79 -3.76 10.77
N PRO A 67 -2.52 -4.75 9.89
CA PRO A 67 -3.09 -6.08 10.08
C PRO A 67 -2.59 -6.78 11.36
N LEU A 68 -1.33 -6.60 11.76
CA LEU A 68 -0.80 -7.19 12.99
C LEU A 68 -1.48 -6.62 14.23
N VAL A 69 -1.60 -5.29 14.31
CA VAL A 69 -2.30 -4.60 15.42
C VAL A 69 -3.78 -5.01 15.50
N ALA A 70 -4.41 -5.28 14.35
CA ALA A 70 -5.77 -5.80 14.30
C ALA A 70 -5.89 -7.31 14.61
N GLY A 71 -4.82 -7.96 15.12
CA GLY A 71 -4.83 -9.36 15.55
C GLY A 71 -4.73 -10.40 14.44
N ASN A 72 -4.28 -10.00 13.24
CA ASN A 72 -4.10 -10.95 12.13
C ASN A 72 -2.68 -11.50 12.07
N THR A 73 -2.52 -12.66 11.46
CA THR A 73 -1.24 -13.15 10.97
C THR A 73 -1.02 -12.71 9.53
N VAL A 74 0.23 -12.48 9.15
CA VAL A 74 0.56 -11.89 7.84
C VAL A 74 1.54 -12.77 7.07
N ILE A 75 1.20 -13.04 5.83
CA ILE A 75 2.11 -13.63 4.84
C ILE A 75 2.55 -12.52 3.89
N VAL A 76 3.84 -12.22 3.86
CA VAL A 76 4.46 -11.25 2.94
C VAL A 76 5.12 -12.00 1.80
N LYS A 77 4.68 -11.74 0.58
CA LYS A 77 5.31 -12.22 -0.65
C LYS A 77 5.97 -11.03 -1.38
N PRO A 78 7.28 -10.79 -1.20
CA PRO A 78 7.99 -9.74 -1.94
C PRO A 78 8.13 -10.10 -3.42
N ALA A 79 8.43 -9.10 -4.24
CA ALA A 79 8.83 -9.36 -5.62
C ALA A 79 10.10 -10.22 -5.66
N HIS A 80 10.20 -11.11 -6.64
CA HIS A 80 11.36 -12.02 -6.74
C HIS A 80 12.67 -11.27 -7.06
N GLN A 81 12.58 -10.08 -7.66
CA GLN A 81 13.73 -9.23 -7.96
C GLN A 81 14.32 -8.55 -6.71
N THR A 82 13.50 -8.33 -5.66
CA THR A 82 13.89 -7.53 -4.49
C THR A 82 13.46 -8.17 -3.16
N PRO A 83 13.79 -9.45 -2.90
CA PRO A 83 13.29 -10.13 -1.70
C PRO A 83 14.10 -9.85 -0.44
N LEU A 84 15.36 -9.42 -0.56
CA LEU A 84 16.33 -9.42 0.54
C LEU A 84 15.90 -8.54 1.73
N SER A 85 15.37 -7.36 1.47
CA SER A 85 14.92 -6.46 2.55
C SER A 85 13.72 -7.02 3.32
N ALA A 86 12.80 -7.70 2.64
CA ALA A 86 11.66 -8.36 3.29
C ALA A 86 12.11 -9.59 4.10
N LEU A 87 13.06 -10.36 3.60
CA LEU A 87 13.67 -11.48 4.35
C LEU A 87 14.36 -10.97 5.61
N ARG A 88 15.19 -9.93 5.48
CA ARG A 88 15.86 -9.32 6.64
C ARG A 88 14.87 -8.76 7.66
N MET A 89 13.79 -8.17 7.19
CA MET A 89 12.70 -7.74 8.08
C MET A 89 12.11 -8.95 8.83
N GLY A 90 11.83 -10.05 8.14
CA GLY A 90 11.32 -11.27 8.78
C GLY A 90 12.25 -11.81 9.87
N GLU A 91 13.56 -11.81 9.63
CA GLU A 91 14.58 -12.19 10.63
C GLU A 91 14.54 -11.27 11.86
N LEU A 92 14.50 -9.94 11.64
CA LEU A 92 14.47 -8.97 12.74
C LEU A 92 13.20 -9.06 13.61
N PHE A 93 12.09 -9.47 13.02
CA PHE A 93 10.83 -9.65 13.74
C PHE A 93 10.65 -11.03 14.37
N ALA A 94 11.53 -12.01 14.06
CA ALA A 94 11.39 -13.37 14.53
C ALA A 94 11.42 -13.50 16.06
N ASP A 95 12.23 -12.66 16.72
CA ASP A 95 12.35 -12.63 18.19
C ASP A 95 11.38 -11.66 18.87
N LEU A 96 10.67 -10.83 18.07
CA LEU A 96 9.76 -9.79 18.57
C LEU A 96 8.29 -10.23 18.51
N LEU A 97 7.96 -11.15 17.62
CA LEU A 97 6.60 -11.63 17.41
C LEU A 97 6.49 -13.12 17.70
N PRO A 98 5.35 -13.63 18.17
CA PRO A 98 5.13 -15.04 18.28
C PRO A 98 5.36 -15.78 16.96
N PRO A 99 5.86 -17.02 16.99
CA PRO A 99 6.09 -17.83 15.79
C PRO A 99 4.83 -17.93 14.91
N GLY A 100 5.00 -17.71 13.59
CA GLY A 100 3.91 -17.79 12.63
C GLY A 100 3.05 -16.53 12.47
N VAL A 101 3.27 -15.49 13.29
CA VAL A 101 2.54 -14.22 13.16
C VAL A 101 2.96 -13.43 11.92
N LEU A 102 4.24 -13.40 11.61
CA LEU A 102 4.78 -12.81 10.38
C LEU A 102 5.58 -13.84 9.61
N ASN A 103 5.21 -14.07 8.35
CA ASN A 103 5.85 -15.04 7.48
C ASN A 103 6.26 -14.39 6.17
N VAL A 104 7.49 -14.59 5.73
CA VAL A 104 7.98 -14.11 4.44
C VAL A 104 8.15 -15.29 3.50
N VAL A 105 7.41 -15.29 2.39
CA VAL A 105 7.45 -16.36 1.37
C VAL A 105 8.02 -15.79 0.08
N THR A 106 9.15 -16.33 -0.35
CA THR A 106 9.80 -15.95 -1.60
C THR A 106 9.48 -16.95 -2.71
N GLY A 107 9.71 -16.56 -3.94
CA GLY A 107 9.55 -17.41 -5.11
C GLY A 107 9.47 -16.61 -6.40
N ALA A 108 9.86 -17.26 -7.50
CA ALA A 108 9.82 -16.69 -8.83
C ALA A 108 8.44 -16.83 -9.47
N GLY A 109 8.13 -15.91 -10.38
CA GLY A 109 6.91 -15.96 -11.18
C GLY A 109 5.61 -15.81 -10.40
N PRO A 110 4.51 -16.22 -10.99
CA PRO A 110 3.18 -16.07 -10.42
C PRO A 110 2.85 -17.09 -9.32
N GLU A 111 3.59 -18.20 -9.22
CA GLU A 111 3.23 -19.38 -8.43
C GLU A 111 2.92 -19.07 -6.95
N PRO A 112 3.81 -18.44 -6.15
CA PRO A 112 3.50 -18.17 -4.75
C PRO A 112 2.37 -17.15 -4.59
N GLY A 113 2.27 -16.17 -5.50
CA GLY A 113 1.19 -15.20 -5.51
C GLY A 113 -0.17 -15.83 -5.83
N ALA A 114 -0.20 -16.74 -6.78
CA ALA A 114 -1.39 -17.49 -7.14
C ALA A 114 -1.85 -18.41 -6.00
N ALA A 115 -0.91 -19.08 -5.34
CA ALA A 115 -1.20 -19.91 -4.18
C ALA A 115 -1.83 -19.10 -3.03
N ILE A 116 -1.31 -17.90 -2.73
CA ILE A 116 -1.91 -16.98 -1.76
C ILE A 116 -3.32 -16.59 -2.18
N ALA A 117 -3.52 -16.23 -3.47
CA ALA A 117 -4.83 -15.81 -3.97
C ALA A 117 -5.86 -16.94 -3.90
N ALA A 118 -5.47 -18.17 -4.20
CA ALA A 118 -6.33 -19.34 -4.22
C ALA A 118 -6.52 -20.03 -2.87
N HIS A 119 -5.77 -19.66 -1.82
CA HIS A 119 -5.84 -20.37 -0.56
C HIS A 119 -7.13 -20.05 0.22
N PRO A 120 -7.96 -21.03 0.61
CA PRO A 120 -9.26 -20.77 1.25
C PRO A 120 -9.14 -20.12 2.65
N GLY A 121 -8.06 -20.39 3.37
CA GLY A 121 -7.78 -19.81 4.69
C GLY A 121 -7.29 -18.37 4.68
N ILE A 122 -6.94 -17.80 3.51
CA ILE A 122 -6.54 -16.40 3.39
C ILE A 122 -7.76 -15.57 2.99
N ARG A 123 -8.31 -14.82 3.95
CA ARG A 123 -9.55 -14.06 3.76
C ARG A 123 -9.33 -12.64 3.26
N ARG A 124 -8.15 -12.08 3.47
CA ARG A 124 -7.80 -10.75 2.99
C ARG A 124 -6.51 -10.79 2.19
N ILE A 125 -6.53 -10.16 1.02
CA ILE A 125 -5.36 -10.02 0.16
C ILE A 125 -5.17 -8.54 -0.12
N ALA A 126 -3.93 -8.07 -0.02
CA ALA A 126 -3.56 -6.76 -0.50
C ALA A 126 -2.39 -6.89 -1.47
N PHE A 127 -2.61 -6.38 -2.65
CA PHE A 127 -1.69 -6.43 -3.77
C PHE A 127 -1.27 -5.04 -4.21
N ILE A 128 0.00 -4.89 -4.50
CA ILE A 128 0.55 -3.70 -5.15
C ILE A 128 1.31 -4.16 -6.39
N GLY A 129 0.96 -3.63 -7.56
CA GLY A 129 1.62 -4.02 -8.80
C GLY A 129 0.84 -3.67 -10.06
N GLY A 130 1.01 -4.46 -11.12
CA GLY A 130 0.35 -4.21 -12.40
C GLY A 130 -1.11 -4.68 -12.45
N GLU A 131 -1.94 -3.96 -13.21
CA GLU A 131 -3.38 -4.22 -13.36
C GLU A 131 -3.69 -5.67 -13.77
N ARG A 132 -2.97 -6.21 -14.75
CA ARG A 132 -3.16 -7.60 -15.22
C ARG A 132 -3.06 -8.61 -14.07
N THR A 133 -2.07 -8.45 -13.21
CA THR A 133 -1.90 -9.33 -12.04
C THR A 133 -2.98 -9.09 -10.99
N GLY A 134 -3.37 -7.83 -10.77
CA GLY A 134 -4.47 -7.49 -9.86
C GLY A 134 -5.78 -8.16 -10.26
N ARG A 135 -6.13 -8.12 -11.54
CA ARG A 135 -7.32 -8.81 -12.08
C ARG A 135 -7.24 -10.32 -11.89
N ALA A 136 -6.08 -10.92 -12.19
CA ALA A 136 -5.88 -12.37 -11.99
C ALA A 136 -6.03 -12.78 -10.51
N ILE A 137 -5.57 -11.94 -9.58
CA ILE A 137 -5.75 -12.17 -8.13
C ILE A 137 -7.23 -12.10 -7.75
N GLN A 138 -7.97 -11.10 -8.24
CA GLN A 138 -9.42 -10.99 -7.98
C GLN A 138 -10.18 -12.20 -8.51
N GLU A 139 -9.89 -12.60 -9.74
CA GLU A 139 -10.50 -13.77 -10.37
C GLU A 139 -10.20 -15.05 -9.58
N SER A 140 -8.94 -15.30 -9.23
CA SER A 140 -8.52 -16.46 -8.44
C SER A 140 -9.17 -16.48 -7.05
N ALA A 141 -9.20 -15.34 -6.38
CA ALA A 141 -9.83 -15.18 -5.07
C ALA A 141 -11.34 -15.51 -5.12
N ALA A 142 -12.06 -14.95 -6.09
CA ALA A 142 -13.50 -15.12 -6.24
C ALA A 142 -13.92 -16.57 -6.53
N ARG A 143 -13.07 -17.35 -7.20
CA ARG A 143 -13.32 -18.78 -7.47
C ARG A 143 -13.33 -19.66 -6.21
N VAL A 144 -12.68 -19.22 -5.16
CA VAL A 144 -12.44 -20.03 -3.95
C VAL A 144 -13.32 -19.60 -2.79
N ALA A 145 -13.44 -18.31 -2.54
CA ALA A 145 -14.23 -17.76 -1.45
C ALA A 145 -14.50 -16.26 -1.66
N VAL A 146 -15.44 -15.72 -0.90
CA VAL A 146 -15.59 -14.27 -0.77
C VAL A 146 -14.44 -13.73 0.07
N LYS A 147 -13.52 -13.01 -0.57
CA LYS A 147 -12.33 -12.42 0.03
C LYS A 147 -12.31 -10.90 -0.12
N HIS A 148 -11.74 -10.23 0.86
CA HIS A 148 -11.38 -8.83 0.70
C HIS A 148 -10.09 -8.70 -0.12
N VAL A 149 -10.16 -8.10 -1.30
CA VAL A 149 -9.01 -7.84 -2.16
C VAL A 149 -8.83 -6.32 -2.30
N THR A 150 -7.69 -5.82 -1.85
CA THR A 150 -7.29 -4.42 -2.06
C THR A 150 -6.20 -4.38 -3.13
N LEU A 151 -6.35 -3.48 -4.08
CA LEU A 151 -5.43 -3.32 -5.20
C LEU A 151 -4.87 -1.90 -5.20
N GLU A 152 -3.54 -1.81 -5.19
CA GLU A 152 -2.78 -0.61 -5.48
C GLU A 152 -2.08 -0.82 -6.81
N LEU A 153 -2.47 -0.09 -7.82
CA LEU A 153 -2.08 -0.34 -9.20
C LEU A 153 -1.27 0.82 -9.78
N GLY A 154 -0.70 0.60 -10.93
CA GLY A 154 -0.08 1.65 -11.72
C GLY A 154 -1.10 2.61 -12.32
N GLY A 155 -0.58 3.67 -12.93
CA GLY A 155 -1.42 4.67 -13.58
C GLY A 155 -0.61 5.64 -14.42
N LYS A 156 -1.29 6.66 -14.91
CA LYS A 156 -0.76 7.82 -15.61
C LYS A 156 -1.20 9.08 -14.89
N ASN A 157 -0.64 9.32 -13.70
CA ASN A 157 -1.05 10.46 -12.88
C ASN A 157 -0.77 11.79 -13.58
N ALA A 158 -1.66 12.74 -13.39
CA ALA A 158 -1.56 14.06 -13.99
C ALA A 158 -1.13 15.09 -12.94
N MET A 159 -0.27 16.01 -13.35
CA MET A 159 -0.06 17.29 -12.71
C MET A 159 -0.76 18.36 -13.55
N VAL A 160 -1.62 19.14 -12.91
CA VAL A 160 -2.39 20.22 -13.57
C VAL A 160 -1.87 21.56 -13.09
N VAL A 161 -1.56 22.48 -14.02
CA VAL A 161 -1.04 23.82 -13.70
C VAL A 161 -1.94 24.88 -14.29
N PHE A 162 -2.49 25.73 -13.43
CA PHE A 162 -3.32 26.88 -13.78
C PHE A 162 -2.50 28.18 -13.75
N PRO A 163 -3.01 29.29 -14.35
CA PRO A 163 -2.27 30.55 -14.47
C PRO A 163 -1.90 31.23 -13.14
N ASP A 164 -2.66 30.96 -12.07
CA ASP A 164 -2.44 31.49 -10.72
C ASP A 164 -1.41 30.71 -9.89
N ALA A 165 -0.81 29.65 -10.47
CA ALA A 165 0.24 28.88 -9.80
C ALA A 165 1.59 29.62 -9.82
N ASP A 166 2.45 29.32 -8.83
CA ASP A 166 3.87 29.64 -8.91
C ASP A 166 4.53 28.78 -10.00
N LEU A 167 4.80 29.36 -11.15
CA LEU A 167 5.28 28.63 -12.34
C LEU A 167 6.70 28.08 -12.17
N GLU A 168 7.54 28.71 -11.33
CA GLU A 168 8.87 28.19 -11.00
C GLU A 168 8.79 26.93 -10.16
N ALA A 169 8.01 27.01 -9.08
CA ALA A 169 7.75 25.87 -8.22
C ALA A 169 7.01 24.74 -8.97
N ALA A 170 6.11 25.07 -9.88
CA ALA A 170 5.38 24.12 -10.72
C ALA A 170 6.34 23.34 -11.65
N ALA A 171 7.24 24.05 -12.35
CA ALA A 171 8.24 23.43 -13.23
C ALA A 171 9.18 22.46 -12.45
N ALA A 172 9.73 22.93 -11.33
CA ALA A 172 10.56 22.11 -10.45
C ALA A 172 9.79 20.87 -9.93
N SER A 173 8.53 21.04 -9.57
CA SER A 173 7.64 19.96 -9.10
C SER A 173 7.30 18.97 -10.21
N ALA A 174 7.16 19.41 -11.46
CA ALA A 174 6.91 18.55 -12.60
C ALA A 174 8.08 17.57 -12.80
N VAL A 175 9.32 18.07 -12.77
CA VAL A 175 10.52 17.22 -12.88
C VAL A 175 10.65 16.27 -11.69
N LYS A 176 10.50 16.79 -10.47
CA LYS A 176 10.59 15.99 -9.24
C LYS A 176 9.50 14.91 -9.17
N GLY A 177 8.27 15.25 -9.58
CA GLY A 177 7.11 14.36 -9.56
C GLY A 177 7.23 13.16 -10.49
N MET A 178 8.13 13.17 -11.47
CA MET A 178 8.43 12.01 -12.31
C MET A 178 9.19 10.91 -11.57
N ASN A 179 9.73 11.17 -10.39
CA ASN A 179 10.51 10.23 -9.57
C ASN A 179 11.73 9.62 -10.27
N LEU A 180 12.34 10.33 -11.21
CA LEU A 180 13.47 9.81 -11.99
C LEU A 180 14.69 9.51 -11.10
N THR A 181 15.00 10.39 -10.15
CA THR A 181 16.14 10.25 -9.23
C THR A 181 15.92 9.22 -8.14
N ALA A 182 14.68 9.04 -7.68
CA ALA A 182 14.37 8.15 -6.55
C ALA A 182 14.10 6.70 -6.99
N SER A 183 13.44 6.51 -8.13
CA SER A 183 13.01 5.18 -8.59
C SER A 183 13.10 4.99 -10.10
N THR A 184 13.92 5.78 -10.79
CA THR A 184 14.02 5.78 -12.27
C THR A 184 12.66 5.88 -12.98
N GLY A 185 11.72 6.64 -12.39
CA GLY A 185 10.34 6.78 -12.87
C GLY A 185 9.43 5.59 -12.56
N GLN A 186 9.91 4.56 -11.87
CA GLN A 186 9.16 3.32 -11.58
C GLN A 186 8.33 3.47 -10.30
N SER A 187 7.46 4.46 -10.26
CA SER A 187 6.58 4.72 -9.11
C SER A 187 5.14 4.89 -9.56
N CYS A 188 4.21 4.25 -8.83
CA CYS A 188 2.77 4.45 -9.00
C CYS A 188 2.34 5.90 -8.73
N GLY A 189 3.13 6.65 -7.95
CA GLY A 189 2.90 8.07 -7.65
C GLY A 189 3.55 9.04 -8.65
N SER A 190 4.23 8.57 -9.72
CA SER A 190 4.86 9.45 -10.69
C SER A 190 3.82 10.25 -11.49
N THR A 191 3.99 11.58 -11.54
CA THR A 191 3.18 12.47 -12.36
C THR A 191 3.70 12.48 -13.79
N SER A 192 3.28 11.49 -14.57
CA SER A 192 3.79 11.24 -15.94
C SER A 192 3.04 12.00 -17.03
N ARG A 193 2.06 12.82 -16.68
CA ARG A 193 1.35 13.75 -17.57
C ARG A 193 1.36 15.14 -16.98
N LEU A 194 1.78 16.10 -17.76
CA LEU A 194 1.76 17.52 -17.40
C LEU A 194 0.67 18.20 -18.25
N LEU A 195 -0.39 18.63 -17.57
CA LEU A 195 -1.53 19.34 -18.18
C LEU A 195 -1.43 20.83 -17.82
N LEU A 196 -1.19 21.66 -18.82
CA LEU A 196 -0.95 23.08 -18.65
C LEU A 196 -2.11 23.90 -19.23
N HIS A 197 -2.54 24.91 -18.49
CA HIS A 197 -3.42 25.94 -19.09
C HIS A 197 -2.68 26.63 -20.23
N SER A 198 -3.39 26.99 -21.30
CA SER A 198 -2.81 27.61 -22.51
C SER A 198 -1.93 28.83 -22.22
N ASP A 199 -2.36 29.66 -21.27
CA ASP A 199 -1.69 30.94 -20.97
C ASP A 199 -0.32 30.79 -20.30
N VAL A 200 -0.01 29.60 -19.76
CA VAL A 200 1.24 29.33 -19.04
C VAL A 200 2.05 28.18 -19.64
N ALA A 201 1.54 27.54 -20.66
CA ALA A 201 2.12 26.33 -21.23
C ALA A 201 3.57 26.54 -21.70
N ASP A 202 3.83 27.56 -22.54
CA ASP A 202 5.14 27.81 -23.08
C ASP A 202 6.16 28.15 -22.00
N VAL A 203 5.78 28.96 -21.02
CA VAL A 203 6.64 29.37 -19.90
C VAL A 203 7.04 28.18 -19.04
N VAL A 204 6.09 27.28 -18.73
CA VAL A 204 6.37 26.08 -17.92
C VAL A 204 7.21 25.08 -18.70
N ILE A 205 6.92 24.86 -19.98
CA ILE A 205 7.69 23.95 -20.84
C ILE A 205 9.15 24.39 -20.94
N ASP A 206 9.41 25.67 -21.14
CA ASP A 206 10.77 26.20 -21.25
C ASP A 206 11.58 26.04 -19.95
N ARG A 207 10.91 26.08 -18.79
CA ARG A 207 11.56 25.85 -17.50
C ARG A 207 11.77 24.37 -17.15
N VAL A 208 11.02 23.47 -17.76
CA VAL A 208 11.15 22.02 -17.54
C VAL A 208 12.27 21.43 -18.43
N ARG A 209 12.61 22.09 -19.54
CA ARG A 209 13.70 21.68 -20.46
C ARG A 209 15.08 21.92 -19.86
#